data_7883e3dc58b43794e178da6cac5a0d03
#
_entry.id   7883e3dc58b43794e178da6cac5a0d03
#
_cell.length_a   1.000
_cell.length_b   1.000
_cell.length_c   1.000
_cell.angle_alpha   90.00
_cell.angle_beta   90.00
_cell.angle_gamma   90.00
#
_symmetry.space_group_name_H-M   'P 1'
#
loop_
_entity.id
_entity.type
_entity.pdbx_description
1 polymer ?
#
loop_
_entity_poly.entity_id
_entity_poly.type
_entity_poly.pdbx_seq_one_letter_code
_entity_poly.pdbx_strand_id
1 'polypeptide(L)'
;MTEDVFEQNAREYDRWFDEHATEYHAELARVRRLFPPPDSRAIEVGVGSGRFAAPLGITLGIEPSLALGRIARRRGIGIIRGRAEALPVKDGSCSSVLMVTVICFLDDPVPAFREIHRILVPRGTFVLGFIERDGQVARNYLHEKGKHRFLSRAHFYSPDEVRVFLAGTGFRIHNLDSRAGFCVIAAQNDCSYLHPPSDEIRIR
;
A
#
# COMPACT_ATOMS: atom_id res chain seq x y z
N MET A 1 -15.85 -5.62 -7.88
CA MET A 1 -16.00 -4.95 -9.19
C MET A 1 -14.69 -4.39 -9.74
N THR A 2 -13.85 -3.69 -8.97
CA THR A 2 -12.45 -3.41 -9.39
C THR A 2 -11.60 -4.69 -9.35
N GLU A 3 -11.88 -5.59 -8.41
CA GLU A 3 -11.26 -6.91 -8.29
C GLU A 3 -11.44 -7.78 -9.54
N ASP A 4 -12.57 -7.67 -10.23
CA ASP A 4 -12.87 -8.47 -11.42
C ASP A 4 -11.89 -8.20 -12.58
N VAL A 5 -11.45 -6.96 -12.74
CA VAL A 5 -10.51 -6.60 -13.81
C VAL A 5 -9.14 -7.26 -13.57
N PHE A 6 -8.67 -7.28 -12.33
CA PHE A 6 -7.41 -7.92 -11.96
C PHE A 6 -7.49 -9.45 -12.01
N GLU A 7 -8.64 -10.03 -11.60
CA GLU A 7 -8.88 -11.47 -11.65
C GLU A 7 -8.85 -11.97 -13.09
N GLN A 8 -9.52 -11.27 -14.02
CA GLN A 8 -9.62 -11.66 -15.42
C GLN A 8 -8.34 -11.41 -16.21
N ASN A 9 -7.52 -10.44 -15.82
CA ASN A 9 -6.38 -9.96 -16.62
C ASN A 9 -5.03 -10.03 -15.87
N ALA A 10 -4.90 -10.93 -14.91
CA ALA A 10 -3.73 -11.03 -14.03
C ALA A 10 -2.40 -11.18 -14.77
N ARG A 11 -2.36 -11.90 -15.89
CA ARG A 11 -1.15 -12.08 -16.71
C ARG A 11 -0.76 -10.79 -17.45
N GLU A 12 -1.74 -10.04 -17.95
CA GLU A 12 -1.52 -8.76 -18.61
C GLU A 12 -1.01 -7.73 -17.61
N TYR A 13 -1.63 -7.67 -16.41
CA TYR A 13 -1.16 -6.86 -15.30
C TYR A 13 0.30 -7.17 -14.93
N ASP A 14 0.65 -8.45 -14.79
CA ASP A 14 2.00 -8.84 -14.44
C ASP A 14 3.03 -8.50 -15.53
N ARG A 15 2.65 -8.64 -16.80
CA ARG A 15 3.50 -8.31 -17.95
C ARG A 15 3.82 -6.82 -18.04
N TRP A 16 2.92 -5.96 -17.59
CA TRP A 16 3.13 -4.51 -17.59
C TRP A 16 4.46 -4.12 -16.92
N PHE A 17 4.84 -4.79 -15.85
CA PHE A 17 6.11 -4.53 -15.14
C PHE A 17 7.35 -4.88 -15.96
N ASP A 18 7.25 -5.84 -16.86
CA ASP A 18 8.33 -6.21 -17.76
C ASP A 18 8.41 -5.23 -18.94
N GLU A 19 7.27 -4.77 -19.43
CA GLU A 19 7.16 -3.79 -20.52
C GLU A 19 7.57 -2.39 -20.08
N HIS A 20 7.43 -2.06 -18.78
CA HIS A 20 7.78 -0.78 -18.17
C HIS A 20 8.88 -0.95 -17.10
N ALA A 21 9.89 -1.74 -17.43
CA ALA A 21 10.93 -2.14 -16.47
C ALA A 21 11.70 -0.95 -15.88
N THR A 22 11.92 0.11 -16.64
CA THR A 22 12.64 1.31 -16.19
C THR A 22 11.88 2.03 -15.08
N GLU A 23 10.59 2.28 -15.29
CA GLU A 23 9.69 2.91 -14.32
C GLU A 23 9.56 2.05 -13.08
N TYR A 24 9.24 0.76 -13.27
CA TYR A 24 9.12 -0.20 -12.18
C TYR A 24 10.38 -0.26 -11.30
N HIS A 25 11.57 -0.38 -11.90
CA HIS A 25 12.81 -0.44 -11.12
C HIS A 25 13.11 0.86 -10.38
N ALA A 26 12.75 2.02 -10.97
CA ALA A 26 12.88 3.32 -10.30
C ALA A 26 11.96 3.40 -9.07
N GLU A 27 10.70 2.97 -9.20
CA GLU A 27 9.74 2.91 -8.09
C GLU A 27 10.19 1.93 -7.00
N LEU A 28 10.59 0.71 -7.39
CA LEU A 28 11.09 -0.32 -6.48
C LEU A 28 12.31 0.15 -5.69
N ALA A 29 13.24 0.85 -6.33
CA ALA A 29 14.43 1.39 -5.66
C ALA A 29 14.06 2.42 -4.60
N ARG A 30 13.03 3.24 -4.84
CA ARG A 30 12.53 4.23 -3.89
C ARG A 30 11.80 3.59 -2.72
N VAL A 31 10.96 2.61 -2.99
CA VAL A 31 10.31 1.80 -1.94
C VAL A 31 11.35 1.09 -1.09
N ARG A 32 12.34 0.43 -1.70
CA ARG A 32 13.44 -0.26 -1.01
C ARG A 32 14.21 0.66 -0.06
N ARG A 33 14.43 1.90 -0.44
CA ARG A 33 15.16 2.87 0.38
C ARG A 33 14.43 3.21 1.68
N LEU A 34 13.10 3.19 1.67
CA LEU A 34 12.27 3.57 2.80
C LEU A 34 11.70 2.38 3.58
N PHE A 35 11.65 1.20 2.96
CA PHE A 35 11.17 -0.01 3.62
C PHE A 35 12.30 -0.60 4.48
N PRO A 36 12.06 -0.89 5.78
CA PRO A 36 13.06 -1.50 6.63
C PRO A 36 13.43 -2.91 6.13
N PRO A 37 14.63 -3.43 6.47
CA PRO A 37 14.94 -4.83 6.21
C PRO A 37 13.81 -5.72 6.75
N PRO A 38 13.17 -6.56 5.92
CA PRO A 38 12.02 -7.32 6.35
C PRO A 38 12.44 -8.45 7.31
N ASP A 39 11.63 -8.66 8.33
CA ASP A 39 11.63 -9.86 9.17
C ASP A 39 10.46 -10.77 8.79
N SER A 40 10.28 -11.87 9.53
CA SER A 40 9.18 -12.82 9.30
C SER A 40 7.77 -12.25 9.56
N ARG A 41 7.67 -11.04 10.09
CA ARG A 41 6.42 -10.31 10.37
C ARG A 41 6.18 -9.15 9.41
N ALA A 42 6.99 -9.03 8.36
CA ALA A 42 6.76 -8.07 7.27
C ALA A 42 5.73 -8.64 6.30
N ILE A 43 4.76 -7.81 5.89
CA ILE A 43 3.72 -8.20 4.92
C ILE A 43 3.51 -7.12 3.86
N GLU A 44 2.98 -7.51 2.70
CA GLU A 44 2.47 -6.58 1.70
C GLU A 44 0.95 -6.71 1.58
N VAL A 45 0.22 -5.60 1.71
CA VAL A 45 -1.23 -5.51 1.53
C VAL A 45 -1.54 -5.07 0.10
N GLY A 46 -2.35 -5.88 -0.61
CA GLY A 46 -2.56 -5.73 -2.04
C GLY A 46 -1.31 -6.16 -2.82
N VAL A 47 -0.74 -7.31 -2.45
CA VAL A 47 0.55 -7.78 -3.00
C VAL A 47 0.51 -8.05 -4.51
N GLY A 48 -0.67 -8.14 -5.11
CA GLY A 48 -0.84 -8.38 -6.53
C GLY A 48 -0.12 -9.64 -6.99
N SER A 49 0.71 -9.49 -8.01
CA SER A 49 1.56 -10.58 -8.52
C SER A 49 2.89 -10.76 -7.76
N GLY A 50 3.15 -9.97 -6.70
CA GLY A 50 4.34 -10.07 -5.86
C GLY A 50 5.57 -9.32 -6.39
N ARG A 51 5.36 -8.36 -7.29
CA ARG A 51 6.46 -7.60 -7.94
C ARG A 51 7.24 -6.72 -6.97
N PHE A 52 6.63 -6.24 -5.89
CA PHE A 52 7.34 -5.49 -4.86
C PHE A 52 7.78 -6.40 -3.70
N ALA A 53 6.92 -7.30 -3.22
CA ALA A 53 7.25 -8.20 -2.10
C ALA A 53 8.50 -9.04 -2.37
N ALA A 54 8.54 -9.75 -3.52
CA ALA A 54 9.62 -10.71 -3.80
C ALA A 54 11.03 -10.07 -3.79
N PRO A 55 11.30 -8.99 -4.55
CA PRO A 55 12.62 -8.38 -4.54
C PRO A 55 12.97 -7.68 -3.22
N LEU A 56 11.97 -7.34 -2.40
CA LEU A 56 12.18 -6.77 -1.07
C LEU A 56 12.39 -7.83 0.02
N GLY A 57 12.17 -9.11 -0.28
CA GLY A 57 12.31 -10.20 0.70
C GLY A 57 11.10 -10.38 1.60
N ILE A 58 9.96 -9.77 1.27
CA ILE A 58 8.70 -9.99 1.97
C ILE A 58 8.12 -11.33 1.49
N THR A 59 7.81 -12.23 2.43
CA THR A 59 7.39 -13.60 2.12
C THR A 59 5.89 -13.85 2.31
N LEU A 60 5.14 -12.85 2.80
CA LEU A 60 3.71 -12.96 3.05
C LEU A 60 2.96 -11.74 2.47
N GLY A 61 1.85 -11.99 1.78
CA GLY A 61 1.02 -10.93 1.22
C GLY A 61 -0.47 -11.20 1.35
N ILE A 62 -1.25 -10.12 1.33
CA ILE A 62 -2.71 -10.16 1.31
C ILE A 62 -3.18 -9.71 -0.06
N GLU A 63 -4.04 -10.52 -0.70
CA GLU A 63 -4.52 -10.27 -2.07
C GLU A 63 -5.94 -10.81 -2.25
N PRO A 64 -6.90 -10.00 -2.71
CA PRO A 64 -8.25 -10.47 -2.99
C PRO A 64 -8.34 -11.32 -4.27
N SER A 65 -7.52 -11.04 -5.32
CA SER A 65 -7.51 -11.77 -6.58
C SER A 65 -6.80 -13.11 -6.47
N LEU A 66 -7.51 -14.20 -6.73
CA LEU A 66 -6.92 -15.54 -6.78
C LEU A 66 -5.92 -15.68 -7.93
N ALA A 67 -6.18 -15.04 -9.06
CA ALA A 67 -5.32 -15.12 -10.24
C ALA A 67 -3.97 -14.43 -10.01
N LEU A 68 -3.97 -13.22 -9.43
CA LEU A 68 -2.74 -12.52 -9.03
C LEU A 68 -2.00 -13.28 -7.92
N GLY A 69 -2.72 -13.73 -6.89
CA GLY A 69 -2.13 -14.50 -5.79
C GLY A 69 -1.45 -15.81 -6.27
N ARG A 70 -1.95 -16.46 -7.32
CA ARG A 70 -1.27 -17.61 -7.94
C ARG A 70 0.06 -17.22 -8.58
N ILE A 71 0.15 -16.02 -9.15
CA ILE A 71 1.41 -15.52 -9.73
C ILE A 71 2.39 -15.20 -8.61
N ALA A 72 1.94 -14.51 -7.56
CA ALA A 72 2.78 -14.18 -6.39
C ALA A 72 3.33 -15.45 -5.69
N ARG A 73 2.51 -16.51 -5.56
CA ARG A 73 3.00 -17.80 -5.02
C ARG A 73 4.14 -18.40 -5.83
N ARG A 74 4.17 -18.24 -7.16
CA ARG A 74 5.30 -18.70 -7.99
C ARG A 74 6.58 -17.91 -7.74
N ARG A 75 6.46 -16.69 -7.17
CA ARG A 75 7.57 -15.86 -6.69
C ARG A 75 7.96 -16.14 -5.24
N GLY A 76 7.37 -17.18 -4.62
CA GLY A 76 7.69 -17.58 -3.25
C GLY A 76 6.90 -16.81 -2.17
N ILE A 77 5.86 -16.06 -2.53
CA ILE A 77 5.05 -15.30 -1.58
C ILE A 77 3.90 -16.17 -1.08
N GLY A 78 3.78 -16.34 0.24
CA GLY A 78 2.60 -16.88 0.88
C GLY A 78 1.42 -15.92 0.74
N ILE A 79 0.25 -16.39 0.31
CA ILE A 79 -0.91 -15.52 0.06
C ILE A 79 -2.04 -15.88 1.02
N ILE A 80 -2.48 -14.87 1.76
CA ILE A 80 -3.74 -14.84 2.50
C ILE A 80 -4.75 -14.07 1.66
N ARG A 81 -5.92 -14.67 1.41
CA ARG A 81 -6.98 -13.97 0.71
C ARG A 81 -7.66 -12.97 1.63
N GLY A 82 -7.71 -11.71 1.23
CA GLY A 82 -8.31 -10.64 2.05
C GLY A 82 -8.34 -9.31 1.33
N ARG A 83 -9.08 -8.36 1.92
CA ARG A 83 -9.18 -6.97 1.45
C ARG A 83 -8.45 -6.06 2.44
N ALA A 84 -7.97 -4.93 1.94
CA ALA A 84 -7.24 -3.96 2.76
C ALA A 84 -8.09 -3.36 3.89
N GLU A 85 -9.40 -3.23 3.65
CA GLU A 85 -10.38 -2.65 4.58
C GLU A 85 -10.81 -3.61 5.69
N ALA A 86 -10.43 -4.92 5.59
CA ALA A 86 -10.74 -5.96 6.58
C ALA A 86 -9.65 -7.04 6.54
N LEU A 87 -8.53 -6.77 7.19
CA LEU A 87 -7.35 -7.65 7.14
C LEU A 87 -7.51 -8.88 8.04
N PRO A 88 -7.37 -10.10 7.50
CA PRO A 88 -7.44 -11.35 8.29
C PRO A 88 -6.13 -11.60 9.06
N VAL A 89 -5.69 -10.61 9.79
CA VAL A 89 -4.41 -10.58 10.53
C VAL A 89 -4.68 -10.12 11.97
N LYS A 90 -4.00 -10.70 12.93
CA LYS A 90 -4.13 -10.37 14.36
C LYS A 90 -3.59 -8.96 14.63
N ASP A 91 -4.19 -8.31 15.62
CA ASP A 91 -3.73 -7.01 16.14
C ASP A 91 -2.27 -7.11 16.59
N GLY A 92 -1.48 -6.08 16.30
CA GLY A 92 -0.11 -5.93 16.77
C GLY A 92 0.81 -7.09 16.38
N SER A 93 0.58 -7.76 15.25
CA SER A 93 1.37 -8.92 14.84
C SER A 93 2.42 -8.62 13.77
N CYS A 94 2.30 -7.49 13.07
CA CYS A 94 3.22 -7.11 12.00
C CYS A 94 4.25 -6.07 12.47
N SER A 95 5.51 -6.27 12.10
CA SER A 95 6.60 -5.29 12.33
C SER A 95 6.60 -4.19 11.28
N SER A 96 6.29 -4.56 10.03
CA SER A 96 6.23 -3.64 8.90
C SER A 96 5.17 -4.08 7.89
N VAL A 97 4.53 -3.09 7.29
CA VAL A 97 3.53 -3.28 6.23
C VAL A 97 3.94 -2.45 5.03
N LEU A 98 3.91 -3.07 3.86
CA LEU A 98 4.04 -2.42 2.56
C LEU A 98 2.68 -2.36 1.88
N MET A 99 2.38 -1.26 1.19
CA MET A 99 1.24 -1.13 0.28
C MET A 99 1.67 -0.29 -0.92
N VAL A 100 1.61 -0.85 -2.13
CA VAL A 100 2.01 -0.13 -3.34
C VAL A 100 0.90 -0.14 -4.38
N THR A 101 0.54 1.03 -4.88
CA THR A 101 -0.51 1.26 -5.90
C THR A 101 -1.87 0.64 -5.59
N VAL A 102 -2.22 0.51 -4.30
CA VAL A 102 -3.52 -0.03 -3.85
C VAL A 102 -4.54 1.06 -3.57
N ILE A 103 -4.12 2.18 -2.93
CA ILE A 103 -5.07 3.20 -2.46
C ILE A 103 -5.92 3.80 -3.57
N CYS A 104 -5.43 3.82 -4.80
CA CYS A 104 -6.18 4.32 -5.94
C CYS A 104 -7.39 3.44 -6.32
N PHE A 105 -7.50 2.24 -5.79
CA PHE A 105 -8.60 1.30 -6.03
C PHE A 105 -9.55 1.17 -4.84
N LEU A 106 -9.29 1.87 -3.74
CA LEU A 106 -10.17 1.92 -2.57
C LEU A 106 -11.18 3.06 -2.74
N ASP A 107 -12.44 2.80 -2.40
CA ASP A 107 -13.47 3.84 -2.39
C ASP A 107 -13.18 4.88 -1.29
N ASP A 108 -12.66 4.41 -0.15
CA ASP A 108 -12.14 5.20 0.97
C ASP A 108 -10.88 4.51 1.52
N PRO A 109 -9.71 5.17 1.55
CA PRO A 109 -8.48 4.58 2.10
C PRO A 109 -8.44 4.54 3.63
N VAL A 110 -9.27 5.32 4.33
CA VAL A 110 -9.25 5.43 5.80
C VAL A 110 -9.51 4.10 6.51
N PRO A 111 -10.51 3.27 6.12
CA PRO A 111 -10.69 1.94 6.70
C PRO A 111 -9.44 1.04 6.55
N ALA A 112 -8.80 1.05 5.38
CA ALA A 112 -7.60 0.28 5.14
C ALA A 112 -6.43 0.75 6.03
N PHE A 113 -6.25 2.06 6.20
CA PHE A 113 -5.20 2.59 7.07
C PHE A 113 -5.46 2.27 8.55
N ARG A 114 -6.72 2.26 9.00
CA ARG A 114 -7.08 1.80 10.36
C ARG A 114 -6.73 0.32 10.56
N GLU A 115 -7.00 -0.53 9.59
CA GLU A 115 -6.62 -1.93 9.65
C GLU A 115 -5.11 -2.13 9.68
N ILE A 116 -4.36 -1.40 8.85
CA ILE A 116 -2.90 -1.43 8.87
C ILE A 116 -2.37 -0.95 10.24
N HIS A 117 -2.95 0.11 10.80
CA HIS A 117 -2.61 0.59 12.14
C HIS A 117 -2.87 -0.49 13.20
N ARG A 118 -4.02 -1.17 13.14
CA ARG A 118 -4.41 -2.23 14.07
C ARG A 118 -3.43 -3.41 14.07
N ILE A 119 -3.00 -3.87 12.90
CA ILE A 119 -2.13 -5.04 12.77
C ILE A 119 -0.67 -4.76 13.06
N LEU A 120 -0.23 -3.51 12.98
CA LEU A 120 1.16 -3.13 13.27
C LEU A 120 1.43 -3.13 14.77
N VAL A 121 2.60 -3.63 15.15
CA VAL A 121 3.12 -3.45 16.52
C VAL A 121 3.29 -1.96 16.83
N PRO A 122 3.32 -1.57 18.12
CA PRO A 122 3.72 -0.23 18.53
C PRO A 122 5.03 0.18 17.84
N ARG A 123 5.04 1.35 17.21
CA ARG A 123 6.17 1.86 16.42
C ARG A 123 6.53 1.02 15.18
N GLY A 124 5.65 0.10 14.76
CA GLY A 124 5.77 -0.62 13.50
C GLY A 124 5.75 0.34 12.30
N THR A 125 6.38 -0.06 11.21
CA THR A 125 6.55 0.80 10.02
C THR A 125 5.50 0.49 8.96
N PHE A 126 4.86 1.52 8.45
CA PHE A 126 4.03 1.48 7.25
C PHE A 126 4.73 2.21 6.11
N VAL A 127 4.95 1.54 4.98
CA VAL A 127 5.44 2.16 3.75
C VAL A 127 4.37 2.08 2.68
N LEU A 128 4.01 3.24 2.17
CA LEU A 128 2.98 3.42 1.16
C LEU A 128 3.59 4.02 -0.11
N GLY A 129 3.43 3.32 -1.24
CA GLY A 129 3.77 3.80 -2.57
C GLY A 129 2.50 4.05 -3.41
N PHE A 130 2.39 5.20 -4.07
CA PHE A 130 1.21 5.52 -4.88
C PHE A 130 1.51 6.49 -6.02
N ILE A 131 0.67 6.42 -7.06
CA ILE A 131 0.68 7.35 -8.19
C ILE A 131 0.04 8.67 -7.73
N GLU A 132 0.77 9.77 -7.88
CA GLU A 132 0.30 11.09 -7.48
C GLU A 132 -0.71 11.66 -8.48
N ARG A 133 -1.79 12.27 -7.96
CA ARG A 133 -2.84 12.90 -8.79
C ARG A 133 -2.29 13.93 -9.76
N ASP A 134 -1.36 14.75 -9.31
CA ASP A 134 -0.81 15.86 -10.10
C ASP A 134 0.44 15.44 -10.90
N GLY A 135 0.81 14.16 -10.86
CA GLY A 135 1.89 13.59 -11.63
C GLY A 135 1.54 13.36 -13.11
N GLN A 136 2.56 13.28 -13.96
CA GLN A 136 2.36 13.06 -15.40
C GLN A 136 1.63 11.75 -15.67
N VAL A 137 1.92 10.71 -14.91
CA VAL A 137 1.28 9.38 -15.04
C VAL A 137 -0.23 9.50 -14.84
N ALA A 138 -0.68 10.08 -13.72
CA ALA A 138 -2.11 10.26 -13.44
C ALA A 138 -2.79 11.15 -14.49
N ARG A 139 -2.13 12.25 -14.92
CA ARG A 139 -2.66 13.11 -15.99
C ARG A 139 -2.86 12.36 -17.29
N ASN A 140 -1.89 11.54 -17.70
CA ASN A 140 -2.02 10.72 -18.91
C ASN A 140 -3.22 9.76 -18.79
N TYR A 141 -3.36 9.06 -17.65
CA TYR A 141 -4.49 8.16 -17.42
C TYR A 141 -5.84 8.88 -17.39
N LEU A 142 -5.91 10.06 -16.80
CA LEU A 142 -7.13 10.87 -16.76
C LEU A 142 -7.52 11.39 -18.16
N HIS A 143 -6.52 11.71 -18.99
CA HIS A 143 -6.73 12.17 -20.37
C HIS A 143 -7.20 11.04 -21.30
N GLU A 144 -6.72 9.81 -21.04
CA GLU A 144 -7.03 8.62 -21.83
C GLU A 144 -8.14 7.75 -21.20
N LYS A 145 -9.05 8.38 -20.44
CA LYS A 145 -10.19 7.68 -19.79
C LYS A 145 -10.86 6.70 -20.75
N GLY A 146 -10.80 5.40 -20.38
CA GLY A 146 -11.37 4.31 -21.16
C GLY A 146 -10.38 3.48 -21.98
N LYS A 147 -9.14 3.94 -22.19
CA LYS A 147 -8.10 3.16 -22.87
C LYS A 147 -7.30 2.26 -21.92
N HIS A 148 -7.21 2.66 -20.63
CA HIS A 148 -6.45 1.92 -19.62
C HIS A 148 -7.37 1.03 -18.79
N ARG A 149 -7.34 -0.25 -19.05
CA ARG A 149 -8.19 -1.27 -18.42
C ARG A 149 -8.11 -1.26 -16.90
N PHE A 150 -6.92 -1.18 -16.32
CA PHE A 150 -6.71 -1.27 -14.88
C PHE A 150 -7.01 0.03 -14.13
N LEU A 151 -6.63 1.17 -14.68
CA LEU A 151 -6.74 2.47 -14.00
C LEU A 151 -7.99 3.28 -14.40
N SER A 152 -8.88 2.73 -15.23
CA SER A 152 -10.11 3.42 -15.66
C SER A 152 -11.04 3.83 -14.50
N ARG A 153 -10.91 3.17 -13.34
CA ARG A 153 -11.65 3.44 -12.12
C ARG A 153 -10.76 3.90 -10.96
N ALA A 154 -9.49 4.18 -11.24
CA ALA A 154 -8.58 4.63 -10.20
C ALA A 154 -8.93 6.05 -9.74
N HIS A 155 -8.86 6.25 -8.43
CA HIS A 155 -8.91 7.55 -7.80
C HIS A 155 -7.51 7.93 -7.34
N PHE A 156 -6.96 9.00 -7.90
CA PHE A 156 -5.61 9.45 -7.56
C PHE A 156 -5.65 10.50 -6.45
N TYR A 157 -4.74 10.38 -5.50
CA TYR A 157 -4.60 11.27 -4.36
C TYR A 157 -3.34 12.13 -4.48
N SER A 158 -3.39 13.34 -3.93
CA SER A 158 -2.19 14.15 -3.71
C SER A 158 -1.45 13.67 -2.45
N PRO A 159 -0.13 13.93 -2.34
CA PRO A 159 0.61 13.65 -1.12
C PRO A 159 0.01 14.29 0.13
N ASP A 160 -0.56 15.50 0.02
CA ASP A 160 -1.16 16.20 1.16
C ASP A 160 -2.46 15.53 1.63
N GLU A 161 -3.32 15.05 0.73
CA GLU A 161 -4.50 14.28 1.11
C GLU A 161 -4.10 12.99 1.85
N VAL A 162 -3.10 12.27 1.33
CA VAL A 162 -2.62 11.03 1.97
C VAL A 162 -2.01 11.31 3.34
N ARG A 163 -1.30 12.44 3.51
CA ARG A 163 -0.79 12.88 4.83
C ARG A 163 -1.92 13.11 5.82
N VAL A 164 -3.02 13.73 5.41
CA VAL A 164 -4.20 13.94 6.27
C VAL A 164 -4.81 12.60 6.68
N PHE A 165 -4.98 11.66 5.74
CA PHE A 165 -5.52 10.32 6.05
C PHE A 165 -4.62 9.56 7.03
N LEU A 166 -3.30 9.57 6.81
CA LEU A 166 -2.33 8.91 7.70
C LEU A 166 -2.36 9.51 9.11
N ALA A 167 -2.31 10.85 9.21
CA ALA A 167 -2.40 11.52 10.50
C ALA A 167 -3.72 11.21 11.23
N GLY A 168 -4.86 11.23 10.50
CA GLY A 168 -6.18 10.92 11.04
C GLY A 168 -6.39 9.45 11.42
N THR A 169 -5.45 8.57 11.09
CA THR A 169 -5.49 7.13 11.42
C THR A 169 -4.35 6.68 12.35
N GLY A 170 -3.65 7.62 12.99
CA GLY A 170 -2.65 7.32 14.02
C GLY A 170 -1.25 7.04 13.49
N PHE A 171 -0.93 7.52 12.28
CA PHE A 171 0.41 7.40 11.73
C PHE A 171 1.19 8.71 11.82
N ARG A 172 2.44 8.62 12.25
CA ARG A 172 3.42 9.71 12.19
C ARG A 172 4.36 9.49 11.03
N ILE A 173 4.35 10.41 10.06
CA ILE A 173 5.22 10.35 8.88
C ILE A 173 6.65 10.77 9.28
N HIS A 174 7.64 9.98 8.87
CA HIS A 174 9.04 10.34 9.05
C HIS A 174 9.75 10.64 7.73
N ASN A 175 9.29 10.07 6.61
CA ASN A 175 9.90 10.28 5.32
C ASN A 175 8.86 10.36 4.22
N LEU A 176 9.09 11.24 3.26
CA LEU A 176 8.26 11.40 2.08
C LEU A 176 9.19 11.66 0.88
N ASP A 177 9.05 10.85 -0.15
CA ASP A 177 9.74 10.98 -1.43
C ASP A 177 8.70 11.11 -2.56
N SER A 178 8.43 12.35 -2.98
CA SER A 178 7.49 12.68 -4.06
C SER A 178 8.27 13.20 -5.25
N ARG A 179 8.28 12.46 -6.34
CA ARG A 179 8.91 12.87 -7.62
C ARG A 179 8.48 11.96 -8.77
N ALA A 180 8.54 12.49 -9.97
CA ALA A 180 8.21 11.77 -11.20
C ALA A 180 6.79 11.16 -11.21
N GLY A 181 5.84 11.77 -10.46
CA GLY A 181 4.45 11.32 -10.42
C GLY A 181 4.18 10.08 -9.56
N PHE A 182 5.16 9.64 -8.80
CA PHE A 182 5.02 8.57 -7.82
C PHE A 182 5.50 9.06 -6.45
N CYS A 183 4.74 8.81 -5.39
CA CYS A 183 5.09 9.17 -4.02
C CYS A 183 5.31 7.92 -3.19
N VAL A 184 6.35 7.95 -2.35
CA VAL A 184 6.58 6.94 -1.31
C VAL A 184 6.61 7.63 0.04
N ILE A 185 5.77 7.17 0.97
CA ILE A 185 5.70 7.67 2.35
C ILE A 185 6.10 6.54 3.29
N ALA A 186 7.01 6.83 4.22
CA ALA A 186 7.27 5.98 5.37
C ALA A 186 6.70 6.62 6.63
N ALA A 187 5.84 5.89 7.31
CA ALA A 187 5.17 6.33 8.52
C ALA A 187 5.27 5.27 9.62
N GLN A 188 5.14 5.68 10.85
CA GLN A 188 5.21 4.82 12.02
C GLN A 188 3.88 4.80 12.75
N ASN A 189 3.47 3.62 13.22
CA ASN A 189 2.33 3.46 14.11
C ASN A 189 2.59 4.23 15.41
N ASP A 190 1.83 5.30 15.64
CA ASP A 190 1.94 6.16 16.84
C ASP A 190 0.92 5.73 17.90
N CYS A 191 1.42 5.08 18.96
CA CYS A 191 0.58 4.61 20.06
C CYS A 191 -0.10 5.74 20.86
N SER A 192 0.37 6.97 20.77
CA SER A 192 -0.22 8.10 21.49
C SER A 192 -1.62 8.46 21.01
N TYR A 193 -1.96 8.04 19.79
CA TYR A 193 -3.26 8.31 19.17
C TYR A 193 -4.43 7.51 19.79
N LEU A 194 -4.15 6.32 20.34
CA LEU A 194 -5.17 5.45 20.96
C LEU A 194 -5.50 5.84 22.42
N HIS A 195 -4.65 6.65 23.04
CA HIS A 195 -4.87 7.23 24.36
C HIS A 195 -4.62 8.74 24.27
N PRO A 196 -5.62 9.55 23.89
CA PRO A 196 -5.48 10.98 24.12
C PRO A 196 -5.19 11.15 25.61
N PRO A 197 -4.27 12.08 26.01
CA PRO A 197 -4.02 12.34 27.41
C PRO A 197 -5.37 12.59 28.06
N SER A 198 -5.71 11.79 29.07
CA SER A 198 -6.88 12.04 29.89
C SER A 198 -6.66 13.39 30.52
N ASP A 199 -7.39 14.41 30.06
CA ASP A 199 -7.57 15.66 30.79
C ASP A 199 -8.33 15.33 32.06
N GLU A 200 -7.67 14.65 33.00
CA GLU A 200 -8.09 14.65 34.40
C GLU A 200 -7.88 16.03 34.99
N ILE A 201 -8.92 16.84 34.80
CA ILE A 201 -9.09 18.02 35.68
C ILE A 201 -9.27 17.47 37.10
N ARG A 202 -8.17 17.36 37.85
CA ARG A 202 -8.23 17.16 39.29
C ARG A 202 -8.74 18.47 39.90
N ILE A 203 -10.03 18.54 40.16
CA ILE A 203 -10.63 19.54 41.04
C ILE A 203 -10.23 19.16 42.47
N ARG A 204 -9.54 20.07 43.14
CA ARG A 204 -9.31 20.02 44.58
C ARG A 204 -10.53 20.54 45.34
#